data_71cd953ad7ad49dd547382f7d045294d
#
_entry.id   71cd953ad7ad49dd547382f7d045294d
#
_cell.length_a   1.000
_cell.length_b   1.000
_cell.length_c   1.000
_cell.angle_alpha   90.00
_cell.angle_beta   90.00
_cell.angle_gamma   90.00
#
_symmetry.space_group_name_H-M   'P 1'
#
loop_
_entity.id
_entity.type
_entity.pdbx_description
1 polymer ?
#
loop_
_entity_poly.entity_id
_entity_poly.type
_entity_poly.pdbx_seq_one_letter_code
_entity_poly.pdbx_strand_id
1 'polypeptide(L)'
;MSTKERIEIISCGPGLSEVNSQCGRSSDWLSNLINNDSFPIDKINAYKSEMPTLSEQVVWIILGSKHSVYDSYKWISNLKSKILDAIQINIPMLGICFGHQIILSALGAKVVKNKKGWEIGSSKISLTDKGVE
;
A
#
# COMPACT_ATOMS: atom_id res chain seq x y z
N MET A 1 -22.09 0.19 13.51
CA MET A 1 -20.99 0.62 12.61
C MET A 1 -19.77 0.90 13.47
N SER A 2 -18.65 0.26 13.17
CA SER A 2 -17.38 0.57 13.81
C SER A 2 -16.87 1.92 13.29
N THR A 3 -16.56 2.84 14.22
CA THR A 3 -15.97 4.14 13.87
C THR A 3 -14.49 3.92 13.56
N LYS A 4 -14.00 4.41 12.42
CA LYS A 4 -12.57 4.34 12.10
C LYS A 4 -11.82 5.32 13.01
N GLU A 5 -10.75 4.85 13.64
CA GLU A 5 -10.02 5.62 14.64
C GLU A 5 -8.63 6.04 14.17
N ARG A 6 -8.04 5.33 13.18
CA ARG A 6 -6.71 5.66 12.66
C ARG A 6 -6.47 5.16 11.24
N ILE A 7 -5.45 5.75 10.62
CA ILE A 7 -4.95 5.37 9.31
C ILE A 7 -3.57 4.73 9.48
N GLU A 8 -3.37 3.55 8.93
CA GLU A 8 -2.05 2.92 8.84
C GLU A 8 -1.51 3.04 7.42
N ILE A 9 -0.40 3.75 7.26
CA ILE A 9 0.34 3.85 6.00
C ILE A 9 1.40 2.75 5.98
N ILE A 10 1.22 1.80 5.08
CA ILE A 10 2.07 0.61 4.96
C ILE A 10 3.14 0.85 3.91
N SER A 11 4.37 1.05 4.37
CA SER A 11 5.55 1.24 3.54
C SER A 11 6.11 -0.11 3.10
N CYS A 12 6.28 -0.27 1.79
CA CYS A 12 6.75 -1.51 1.16
C CYS A 12 8.20 -1.40 0.63
N GLY A 13 8.95 -0.44 1.09
CA GLY A 13 10.35 -0.27 0.76
C GLY A 13 10.95 1.00 1.36
N PRO A 14 12.28 1.06 1.48
CA PRO A 14 12.95 2.23 2.06
C PRO A 14 12.92 3.47 1.14
N GLY A 15 12.59 3.30 -0.15
CA GLY A 15 12.77 4.33 -1.16
C GLY A 15 14.23 4.46 -1.61
N LEU A 16 14.50 5.42 -2.48
CA LEU A 16 15.85 5.74 -2.91
C LEU A 16 16.49 6.70 -1.91
N SER A 17 17.73 6.43 -1.52
CA SER A 17 18.46 7.22 -0.51
C SER A 17 18.59 8.70 -0.92
N GLU A 18 18.85 8.94 -2.20
CA GLU A 18 19.00 10.28 -2.76
C GLU A 18 17.69 11.09 -2.68
N VAL A 19 16.56 10.44 -2.98
CA VAL A 19 15.23 11.05 -2.86
C VAL A 19 14.87 11.29 -1.41
N ASN A 20 15.10 10.29 -0.56
CA ASN A 20 14.79 10.39 0.86
C ASN A 20 15.57 11.51 1.57
N SER A 21 16.84 11.75 1.17
CA SER A 21 17.67 12.82 1.75
C SER A 21 17.18 14.22 1.38
N GLN A 22 16.54 14.37 0.22
CA GLN A 22 16.08 15.68 -0.27
C GLN A 22 14.61 15.94 0.05
N CYS A 23 13.79 14.92 -0.02
CA CYS A 23 12.33 15.06 -0.01
C CYS A 23 11.63 14.26 1.09
N GLY A 24 12.35 13.40 1.83
CA GLY A 24 11.73 12.45 2.76
C GLY A 24 11.17 11.21 2.08
N ARG A 25 10.59 10.32 2.84
CA ARG A 25 10.01 9.06 2.35
C ARG A 25 8.59 9.27 1.81
N SER A 26 8.15 8.40 0.91
CA SER A 26 6.78 8.43 0.38
C SER A 26 5.70 8.34 1.47
N SER A 27 5.96 7.60 2.56
CA SER A 27 5.07 7.56 3.73
C SER A 27 4.97 8.91 4.45
N ASP A 28 6.05 9.70 4.45
CA ASP A 28 6.04 11.05 5.03
C ASP A 28 5.25 12.01 4.13
N TRP A 29 5.44 11.93 2.82
CA TRP A 29 4.67 12.75 1.87
C TRP A 29 3.18 12.52 1.99
N LEU A 30 2.77 11.24 1.98
CA LEU A 30 1.36 10.91 2.07
C LEU A 30 0.79 11.29 3.42
N SER A 31 1.51 11.02 4.51
CA SER A 31 1.11 11.43 5.86
C SER A 31 0.86 12.94 5.94
N ASN A 32 1.76 13.75 5.36
CA ASN A 32 1.61 15.21 5.33
C ASN A 32 0.44 15.65 4.47
N LEU A 33 0.20 14.97 3.33
CA LEU A 33 -0.89 15.30 2.41
C LEU A 33 -2.28 15.05 3.01
N ILE A 34 -2.43 13.95 3.75
CA ILE A 34 -3.72 13.54 4.35
C ILE A 34 -3.83 13.95 5.81
N ASN A 35 -2.80 14.62 6.36
CA ASN A 35 -2.79 15.04 7.76
C ASN A 35 -4.02 15.91 8.05
N ASN A 36 -4.84 15.40 8.95
CA ASN A 36 -5.91 16.15 9.56
C ASN A 36 -5.94 15.79 11.05
N ASP A 37 -6.45 16.69 11.86
CA ASP A 37 -6.50 16.53 13.32
C ASP A 37 -7.51 15.45 13.77
N SER A 38 -8.26 14.86 12.82
CA SER A 38 -9.36 13.94 13.13
C SER A 38 -8.90 12.48 13.24
N PHE A 39 -7.79 12.10 12.57
CA PHE A 39 -7.34 10.71 12.55
C PHE A 39 -5.84 10.60 12.76
N PRO A 40 -5.40 9.90 13.81
CA PRO A 40 -4.00 9.50 13.96
C PRO A 40 -3.50 8.71 12.76
N ILE A 41 -2.26 8.96 12.37
CA ILE A 41 -1.61 8.27 11.26
C ILE A 41 -0.40 7.52 11.78
N ASP A 42 -0.42 6.19 11.64
CA ASP A 42 0.71 5.32 11.96
C ASP A 42 1.42 4.90 10.68
N LYS A 43 2.74 4.79 10.73
CA LYS A 43 3.57 4.32 9.62
C LYS A 43 4.11 2.94 9.95
N ILE A 44 3.78 1.95 9.12
CA ILE A 44 4.16 0.55 9.27
C ILE A 44 5.18 0.19 8.18
N ASN A 45 6.35 -0.28 8.57
CA ASN A 45 7.41 -0.66 7.62
C ASN A 45 7.35 -2.16 7.32
N ALA A 46 6.45 -2.57 6.44
CA ALA A 46 6.24 -3.98 6.09
C ALA A 46 7.52 -4.64 5.57
N TYR A 47 8.35 -3.92 4.82
CA TYR A 47 9.64 -4.41 4.31
C TYR A 47 10.67 -4.70 5.42
N LYS A 48 10.43 -4.23 6.65
CA LYS A 48 11.18 -4.56 7.87
C LYS A 48 10.48 -5.63 8.72
N SER A 49 9.48 -6.29 8.17
CA SER A 49 8.65 -7.30 8.85
C SER A 49 7.71 -6.75 9.93
N GLU A 50 7.50 -5.43 9.98
CA GLU A 50 6.38 -4.86 10.71
C GLU A 50 5.09 -5.16 9.95
N MET A 51 4.03 -5.55 10.66
CA MET A 51 2.76 -5.87 10.03
C MET A 51 1.65 -4.95 10.52
N PRO A 52 0.71 -4.58 9.63
CA PRO A 52 -0.40 -3.72 10.01
C PRO A 52 -1.35 -4.42 10.97
N THR A 53 -2.12 -3.61 11.69
CA THR A 53 -3.07 -4.06 12.69
C THR A 53 -4.33 -4.64 12.05
N LEU A 54 -4.76 -5.81 12.51
CA LEU A 54 -6.06 -6.37 12.17
C LEU A 54 -7.12 -5.86 13.15
N SER A 55 -7.81 -4.80 12.79
CA SER A 55 -8.89 -4.21 13.58
C SER A 55 -9.90 -3.53 12.66
N GLU A 56 -11.17 -3.62 12.98
CA GLU A 56 -12.22 -2.91 12.24
C GLU A 56 -12.13 -1.37 12.37
N GLN A 57 -11.30 -0.88 13.28
CA GLN A 57 -11.11 0.55 13.54
C GLN A 57 -10.02 1.21 12.70
N VAL A 58 -9.31 0.45 11.86
CA VAL A 58 -8.23 0.98 11.03
C VAL A 58 -8.62 1.09 9.55
N VAL A 59 -7.91 1.95 8.84
CA VAL A 59 -7.91 2.02 7.39
C VAL A 59 -6.47 1.84 6.92
N TRP A 60 -6.23 1.04 5.90
CA TRP A 60 -4.90 0.82 5.36
C TRP A 60 -4.67 1.57 4.05
N ILE A 61 -3.49 2.17 3.94
CA ILE A 61 -2.98 2.70 2.68
C ILE A 61 -1.65 2.00 2.39
N ILE A 62 -1.63 1.15 1.36
CA ILE A 62 -0.46 0.34 0.99
C ILE A 62 0.27 1.04 -0.14
N LEU A 63 1.52 1.41 0.09
CA LEU A 63 2.32 2.21 -0.82
C LEU A 63 3.04 1.38 -1.88
N GLY A 64 3.72 2.10 -2.78
CA GLY A 64 4.58 1.53 -3.80
C GLY A 64 5.87 0.89 -3.25
N SER A 65 6.53 0.13 -4.11
CA SER A 65 7.80 -0.55 -3.82
C SER A 65 8.64 -0.67 -5.08
N LYS A 66 9.97 -0.77 -4.89
CA LYS A 66 10.87 -1.22 -5.96
C LYS A 66 10.82 -2.74 -6.18
N HIS A 67 10.25 -3.48 -5.21
CA HIS A 67 10.09 -4.92 -5.30
C HIS A 67 8.88 -5.29 -6.15
N SER A 68 8.88 -6.54 -6.62
CA SER A 68 7.74 -7.13 -7.31
C SER A 68 6.95 -8.02 -6.37
N VAL A 69 5.62 -8.07 -6.54
CA VAL A 69 4.76 -8.90 -5.68
C VAL A 69 5.01 -10.40 -5.85
N TYR A 70 5.73 -10.80 -6.91
CA TYR A 70 6.18 -12.17 -7.18
C TYR A 70 7.61 -12.44 -6.67
N ASP A 71 8.28 -11.48 -6.01
CA ASP A 71 9.55 -11.71 -5.35
C ASP A 71 9.36 -12.61 -4.12
N SER A 72 10.39 -13.39 -3.78
CA SER A 72 10.34 -14.41 -2.72
C SER A 72 10.66 -13.89 -1.32
N TYR A 73 10.53 -12.59 -1.08
CA TYR A 73 10.72 -12.02 0.25
C TYR A 73 9.60 -12.43 1.20
N LYS A 74 9.95 -12.88 2.39
CA LYS A 74 9.00 -13.35 3.40
C LYS A 74 7.98 -12.28 3.82
N TRP A 75 8.40 -11.01 3.88
CA TRP A 75 7.49 -9.93 4.24
C TRP A 75 6.35 -9.75 3.21
N ILE A 76 6.60 -10.04 1.93
CA ILE A 76 5.58 -9.97 0.87
C ILE A 76 4.51 -11.05 1.09
N SER A 77 4.91 -12.30 1.34
CA SER A 77 3.96 -13.37 1.62
C SER A 77 3.19 -13.12 2.93
N ASN A 78 3.85 -12.60 3.95
CA ASN A 78 3.20 -12.23 5.20
C ASN A 78 2.16 -11.10 5.00
N LEU A 79 2.51 -10.07 4.22
CA LEU A 79 1.58 -8.98 3.92
C LEU A 79 0.38 -9.46 3.10
N LYS A 80 0.58 -10.36 2.13
CA LYS A 80 -0.54 -10.99 1.39
C LYS A 80 -1.49 -11.72 2.33
N SER A 81 -0.96 -12.51 3.27
CA SER A 81 -1.78 -13.20 4.26
C SER A 81 -2.58 -12.22 5.12
N LYS A 82 -1.93 -11.15 5.59
CA LYS A 82 -2.60 -10.09 6.35
C LYS A 82 -3.69 -9.37 5.56
N ILE A 83 -3.48 -9.14 4.27
CA ILE A 83 -4.49 -8.55 3.38
C ILE A 83 -5.73 -9.44 3.30
N LEU A 84 -5.55 -10.75 3.17
CA LEU A 84 -6.69 -11.69 3.15
C LEU A 84 -7.47 -11.66 4.47
N ASP A 85 -6.76 -11.69 5.61
CA ASP A 85 -7.39 -11.58 6.93
C ASP A 85 -8.16 -10.26 7.09
N ALA A 86 -7.54 -9.16 6.63
CA ALA A 86 -8.15 -7.83 6.69
C ALA A 86 -9.42 -7.71 5.83
N ILE A 87 -9.44 -8.36 4.66
CA ILE A 87 -10.63 -8.41 3.80
C ILE A 87 -11.78 -9.14 4.51
N GLN A 88 -11.48 -10.23 5.22
CA GLN A 88 -12.51 -10.99 5.96
C GLN A 88 -13.21 -10.18 7.04
N ILE A 89 -12.52 -9.24 7.66
CA ILE A 89 -13.07 -8.34 8.67
C ILE A 89 -13.39 -6.93 8.13
N ASN A 90 -13.45 -6.79 6.81
CA ASN A 90 -13.86 -5.56 6.11
C ASN A 90 -13.01 -4.32 6.44
N ILE A 91 -11.68 -4.47 6.59
CA ILE A 91 -10.79 -3.32 6.70
C ILE A 91 -10.72 -2.60 5.35
N PRO A 92 -11.08 -1.32 5.26
CA PRO A 92 -10.93 -0.55 4.03
C PRO A 92 -9.45 -0.42 3.64
N MET A 93 -9.14 -0.59 2.36
CA MET A 93 -7.77 -0.50 1.84
C MET A 93 -7.71 0.34 0.59
N LEU A 94 -6.66 1.16 0.50
CA LEU A 94 -6.24 1.83 -0.72
C LEU A 94 -4.85 1.31 -1.09
N GLY A 95 -4.68 0.76 -2.28
CA GLY A 95 -3.38 0.32 -2.81
C GLY A 95 -2.87 1.26 -3.88
N ILE A 96 -1.61 1.70 -3.75
CA ILE A 96 -0.92 2.57 -4.71
C ILE A 96 0.25 1.80 -5.31
N CYS A 97 0.30 1.66 -6.64
CA CYS A 97 1.35 0.98 -7.38
C CYS A 97 1.54 -0.48 -6.90
N PHE A 98 2.65 -0.81 -6.24
CA PHE A 98 2.86 -2.12 -5.62
C PHE A 98 1.71 -2.48 -4.65
N GLY A 99 1.19 -1.51 -3.90
CA GLY A 99 0.05 -1.72 -3.01
C GLY A 99 -1.20 -2.22 -3.74
N HIS A 100 -1.51 -1.64 -4.89
CA HIS A 100 -2.58 -2.14 -5.77
C HIS A 100 -2.30 -3.57 -6.25
N GLN A 101 -1.08 -3.82 -6.69
CA GLN A 101 -0.67 -5.14 -7.19
C GLN A 101 -0.72 -6.22 -6.12
N ILE A 102 -0.27 -5.93 -4.89
CA ILE A 102 -0.26 -6.91 -3.80
C ILE A 102 -1.67 -7.26 -3.31
N ILE A 103 -2.59 -6.30 -3.29
CA ILE A 103 -4.00 -6.56 -2.98
C ILE A 103 -4.59 -7.52 -4.01
N LEU A 104 -4.42 -7.23 -5.30
CA LEU A 104 -4.92 -8.10 -6.38
C LEU A 104 -4.26 -9.48 -6.34
N SER A 105 -2.95 -9.54 -6.11
CA SER A 105 -2.21 -10.80 -5.99
C SER A 105 -2.69 -11.64 -4.80
N ALA A 106 -2.99 -11.01 -3.67
CA ALA A 106 -3.58 -11.70 -2.51
C ALA A 106 -4.96 -12.28 -2.82
N LEU A 107 -5.75 -11.60 -3.64
CA LEU A 107 -7.06 -12.07 -4.13
C LEU A 107 -6.98 -13.12 -5.26
N GLY A 108 -5.77 -13.56 -5.63
CA GLY A 108 -5.56 -14.60 -6.64
C GLY A 108 -5.38 -14.07 -8.07
N ALA A 109 -5.34 -12.76 -8.29
CA ALA A 109 -5.04 -12.20 -9.60
C ALA A 109 -3.57 -12.46 -9.98
N LYS A 110 -3.34 -12.68 -11.27
CA LYS A 110 -2.00 -12.92 -11.80
C LYS A 110 -1.29 -11.60 -12.07
N VAL A 111 -0.26 -11.31 -11.30
CA VAL A 111 0.64 -10.18 -11.51
C VAL A 111 1.98 -10.70 -12.03
N VAL A 112 2.41 -10.21 -13.17
CA VAL A 112 3.62 -10.68 -13.87
C VAL A 112 4.45 -9.50 -14.36
N LYS A 113 5.73 -9.78 -14.63
CA LYS A 113 6.64 -8.80 -15.22
C LYS A 113 6.11 -8.30 -16.57
N ASN A 114 6.10 -6.98 -16.78
CA ASN A 114 5.74 -6.38 -18.05
C ASN A 114 6.77 -6.76 -19.12
N LYS A 115 6.33 -7.46 -20.17
CA LYS A 115 7.18 -7.88 -21.29
C LYS A 115 7.72 -6.70 -22.11
N LYS A 116 7.06 -5.56 -22.06
CA LYS A 116 7.47 -4.32 -22.74
C LYS A 116 8.52 -3.51 -21.96
N GLY A 117 8.90 -3.96 -20.75
CA GLY A 117 9.87 -3.28 -19.89
C GLY A 117 9.25 -2.25 -18.98
N TRP A 118 10.05 -1.25 -18.60
CA TRP A 118 9.66 -0.20 -17.69
C TRP A 118 8.76 0.84 -18.36
N GLU A 119 7.75 1.28 -17.62
CA GLU A 119 6.94 2.45 -17.95
C GLU A 119 7.36 3.58 -17.03
N ILE A 120 7.95 4.63 -17.59
CA ILE A 120 8.46 5.80 -16.86
C ILE A 120 7.85 7.05 -17.46
N GLY A 121 7.34 7.94 -16.60
CA GLY A 121 6.72 9.20 -16.98
C GLY A 121 5.23 9.21 -16.76
N SER A 122 4.56 10.18 -17.38
CA SER A 122 3.13 10.37 -17.27
C SER A 122 2.38 9.56 -18.31
N SER A 123 1.35 8.86 -17.90
CA SER A 123 0.43 8.13 -18.79
C SER A 123 -1.01 8.51 -18.52
N LYS A 124 -1.82 8.46 -19.56
CA LYS A 124 -3.27 8.67 -19.43
C LYS A 124 -3.90 7.38 -18.91
N ILE A 125 -4.70 7.51 -17.85
CA ILE A 125 -5.50 6.42 -17.31
C ILE A 125 -6.98 6.74 -17.45
N SER A 126 -7.81 5.71 -17.52
CA SER A 126 -9.26 5.85 -17.49
C SER A 126 -9.79 5.28 -16.18
N LEU A 127 -10.71 5.99 -15.56
CA LEU A 127 -11.43 5.50 -14.40
C LEU A 127 -12.45 4.44 -14.83
N THR A 128 -12.67 3.45 -14.00
CA THR A 128 -13.81 2.54 -14.12
C THR A 128 -15.10 3.25 -13.73
N ASP A 129 -16.27 2.70 -14.09
CA ASP A 129 -17.57 3.29 -13.72
C ASP A 129 -17.66 3.49 -12.20
N LYS A 130 -17.19 2.51 -11.41
CA LYS A 130 -17.13 2.63 -9.94
C LYS A 130 -16.10 3.65 -9.45
N GLY A 131 -15.10 3.97 -10.24
CA GLY A 131 -14.10 4.98 -9.90
C GLY A 131 -14.54 6.41 -10.19
N VAL A 132 -15.66 6.59 -10.87
CA VAL A 132 -16.27 7.90 -11.18
C VAL A 132 -17.31 8.31 -10.13
N GLU A 133 -17.92 7.33 -9.43
CA GLU A 133 -18.87 7.54 -8.32
C GLU A 133 -18.17 8.12 -7.08
#